data_d61ae9f366bf9b82845f77182fbeafea
#
_entry.id   d61ae9f366bf9b82845f77182fbeafea
#
_cell.length_a   1.000
_cell.length_b   1.000
_cell.length_c   1.000
_cell.angle_alpha   90.00
_cell.angle_beta   90.00
_cell.angle_gamma   90.00
#
_symmetry.space_group_name_H-M   'P 1'
#
loop_
_entity.id
_entity.type
_entity.pdbx_description
1 polymer ?
#
loop_
_entity_poly.entity_id
_entity_poly.type
_entity_poly.pdbx_seq_one_letter_code
_entity_poly.pdbx_strand_id
1 'polypeptide(L)'
;MATLRDLIKDRKVYSINAASTVLEAARFMMEHNIGALPVLRDGVLAGIFSERDIMNRVVAVGRTPGTTAVSEVMTPNPRAVPVDETVEECLFIMREFGFRHLPIVEGRELKGLVSLRDILIRRAAEVESEARRAVS
;
A
#
# COMPACT_ATOMS: atom_id res chain seq x y z
N MET A 1 15.95 -14.86 7.00
CA MET A 1 15.60 -13.44 6.90
C MET A 1 14.18 -13.30 6.32
N ALA A 2 13.34 -12.47 6.95
CA ALA A 2 11.96 -12.34 6.52
C ALA A 2 11.84 -11.58 5.20
N THR A 3 10.98 -12.08 4.32
CA THR A 3 10.67 -11.44 3.04
C THR A 3 9.26 -10.85 3.07
N LEU A 4 8.95 -10.04 2.07
CA LEU A 4 7.60 -9.49 1.93
C LEU A 4 6.57 -10.57 1.67
N ARG A 5 6.95 -11.67 1.03
CA ARG A 5 6.07 -12.84 0.84
C ARG A 5 5.59 -13.36 2.19
N ASP A 6 6.48 -13.47 3.17
CA ASP A 6 6.12 -13.91 4.53
C ASP A 6 5.16 -12.94 5.21
N LEU A 7 5.40 -11.65 5.00
CA LEU A 7 4.58 -10.59 5.61
C LEU A 7 3.13 -10.62 5.13
N ILE A 8 2.91 -10.89 3.85
CA ILE A 8 1.59 -10.77 3.21
C ILE A 8 0.88 -12.09 2.95
N LYS A 9 1.48 -13.23 3.30
CA LYS A 9 0.97 -14.55 2.88
C LYS A 9 -0.49 -14.84 3.25
N ASP A 10 -0.96 -14.31 4.37
CA ASP A 10 -2.32 -14.54 4.85
C ASP A 10 -3.26 -13.34 4.64
N ARG A 11 -2.81 -12.37 3.87
CA ARG A 11 -3.59 -11.14 3.61
C ARG A 11 -4.33 -11.22 2.29
N LYS A 12 -5.50 -10.62 2.25
CA LYS A 12 -6.22 -10.41 1.00
C LYS A 12 -5.54 -9.29 0.21
N VAL A 13 -5.57 -9.42 -1.11
CA VAL A 13 -5.06 -8.39 -2.01
C VAL A 13 -6.21 -7.46 -2.37
N TYR A 14 -6.13 -6.21 -1.92
CA TYR A 14 -7.10 -5.18 -2.27
C TYR A 14 -6.54 -4.31 -3.38
N SER A 15 -7.41 -3.88 -4.27
CA SER A 15 -7.05 -2.95 -5.35
C SER A 15 -8.31 -2.26 -5.84
N ILE A 16 -8.14 -1.21 -6.64
CA ILE A 16 -9.24 -0.51 -7.27
C ILE A 16 -8.90 -0.28 -8.74
N ASN A 17 -9.91 -0.24 -9.59
CA ASN A 17 -9.73 0.04 -11.01
C ASN A 17 -9.49 1.54 -11.22
N ALA A 18 -8.61 1.87 -12.14
CA ALA A 18 -8.28 3.25 -12.49
C ALA A 18 -9.50 4.07 -12.94
N ALA A 19 -10.47 3.41 -13.56
CA ALA A 19 -11.71 4.04 -14.04
C ALA A 19 -12.78 4.19 -12.96
N SER A 20 -12.59 3.58 -11.78
CA SER A 20 -13.52 3.74 -10.65
C SER A 20 -13.51 5.17 -10.16
N THR A 21 -14.64 5.62 -9.59
CA THR A 21 -14.71 6.97 -9.02
C THR A 21 -14.00 7.04 -7.67
N VAL A 22 -13.60 8.24 -7.30
CA VAL A 22 -13.06 8.51 -5.96
C VAL A 22 -14.05 8.09 -4.88
N LEU A 23 -15.35 8.32 -5.12
CA LEU A 23 -16.39 7.94 -4.16
C LEU A 23 -16.43 6.43 -3.94
N GLU A 24 -16.36 5.65 -5.03
CA GLU A 24 -16.29 4.19 -4.93
C GLU A 24 -15.05 3.73 -4.16
N ALA A 25 -13.89 4.34 -4.44
CA ALA A 25 -12.65 4.02 -3.75
C ALA A 25 -12.72 4.38 -2.26
N ALA A 26 -13.28 5.56 -1.93
CA ALA A 26 -13.42 6.00 -0.55
C ALA A 26 -14.31 5.05 0.26
N ARG A 27 -15.43 4.60 -0.33
CA ARG A 27 -16.33 3.64 0.31
C ARG A 27 -15.65 2.29 0.53
N PHE A 28 -14.91 1.83 -0.45
CA PHE A 28 -14.14 0.59 -0.35
C PHE A 28 -13.10 0.67 0.78
N MET A 29 -12.38 1.78 0.84
CA MET A 29 -11.36 2.00 1.88
C MET A 29 -11.99 2.05 3.28
N MET A 30 -13.13 2.71 3.42
CA MET A 30 -13.86 2.76 4.67
C MET A 30 -14.36 1.37 5.08
N GLU A 31 -14.93 0.64 4.15
CA GLU A 31 -15.48 -0.71 4.38
C GLU A 31 -14.42 -1.69 4.86
N HIS A 32 -13.22 -1.61 4.30
CA HIS A 32 -12.12 -2.51 4.64
C HIS A 32 -11.13 -1.91 5.64
N ASN A 33 -11.38 -0.71 6.12
CA ASN A 33 -10.53 0.00 7.08
C ASN A 33 -9.07 0.10 6.62
N ILE A 34 -8.88 0.53 5.39
CA ILE A 34 -7.55 0.72 4.79
C ILE A 34 -7.39 2.15 4.30
N GLY A 35 -6.17 2.67 4.39
CA GLY A 35 -5.85 4.07 4.05
C GLY A 35 -5.25 4.29 2.68
N ALA A 36 -4.99 3.22 1.93
CA ALA A 36 -4.40 3.31 0.60
C ALA A 36 -4.75 2.07 -0.22
N LEU A 37 -4.77 2.24 -1.54
CA LEU A 37 -5.08 1.17 -2.50
C LEU A 37 -4.13 1.22 -3.68
N PRO A 38 -3.59 0.08 -4.10
CA PRO A 38 -3.03 -0.04 -5.45
C PRO A 38 -4.13 0.16 -6.48
N VAL A 39 -3.81 0.86 -7.55
CA VAL A 39 -4.73 1.13 -8.66
C VAL A 39 -4.30 0.33 -9.88
N LEU A 40 -5.23 -0.42 -10.45
CA LEU A 40 -4.97 -1.26 -11.63
C LEU A 40 -5.64 -0.66 -12.87
N ARG A 41 -4.94 -0.74 -13.99
CA ARG A 41 -5.50 -0.46 -15.31
C ARG A 41 -5.26 -1.70 -16.16
N ASP A 42 -6.33 -2.29 -16.66
CA ASP A 42 -6.27 -3.54 -17.44
C ASP A 42 -5.48 -4.64 -16.69
N GLY A 43 -5.71 -4.73 -15.39
CA GLY A 43 -5.08 -5.75 -14.55
C GLY A 43 -3.63 -5.47 -14.17
N VAL A 44 -3.06 -4.34 -14.61
CA VAL A 44 -1.67 -3.98 -14.35
C VAL A 44 -1.60 -2.78 -13.40
N LEU A 45 -0.63 -2.80 -12.50
CA LEU A 45 -0.42 -1.70 -11.55
C LEU A 45 -0.17 -0.39 -12.28
N ALA A 46 -1.03 0.59 -12.03
CA ALA A 46 -0.96 1.90 -12.67
C ALA A 46 -0.68 3.03 -11.67
N GLY A 47 -1.02 2.85 -10.40
CA GLY A 47 -0.85 3.91 -9.43
C GLY A 47 -1.10 3.46 -8.00
N ILE A 48 -1.00 4.42 -7.09
CA ILE A 48 -1.44 4.28 -5.69
C ILE A 48 -2.39 5.42 -5.38
N PHE A 49 -3.47 5.12 -4.69
CA PHE A 49 -4.45 6.09 -4.25
C PHE A 49 -4.62 6.00 -2.74
N SER A 50 -4.55 7.13 -2.06
CA SER A 50 -4.59 7.18 -0.59
C SER A 50 -5.63 8.18 -0.07
N GLU A 51 -5.95 8.07 1.22
CA GLU A 51 -6.83 9.04 1.89
C GLU A 51 -6.26 10.47 1.84
N ARG A 52 -4.94 10.61 1.78
CA ARG A 52 -4.30 11.91 1.59
C ARG A 52 -4.63 12.49 0.22
N ASP A 53 -4.68 11.66 -0.82
CA ASP A 53 -5.08 12.08 -2.16
C ASP A 53 -6.52 12.58 -2.16
N ILE A 54 -7.40 11.93 -1.41
CA ILE A 54 -8.79 12.37 -1.28
C ILE A 54 -8.83 13.77 -0.68
N MET A 55 -8.09 14.00 0.40
CA MET A 55 -8.05 15.29 1.05
C MET A 55 -7.43 16.37 0.18
N ASN A 56 -6.26 16.12 -0.36
CA ASN A 56 -5.46 17.14 -1.05
C ASN A 56 -5.85 17.38 -2.51
N ARG A 57 -6.25 16.32 -3.20
CA ARG A 57 -6.48 16.37 -4.66
C ARG A 57 -7.94 16.33 -5.07
N VAL A 58 -8.82 16.10 -4.12
CA VAL A 58 -10.27 16.06 -4.36
C VAL A 58 -10.99 17.10 -3.52
N VAL A 59 -11.02 16.93 -2.20
CA VAL A 59 -11.80 17.79 -1.30
C VAL A 59 -11.23 19.21 -1.28
N ALA A 60 -9.95 19.38 -1.02
CA ALA A 60 -9.34 20.71 -0.87
C ALA A 60 -9.36 21.55 -2.16
N VAL A 61 -9.41 20.91 -3.31
CA VAL A 61 -9.46 21.62 -4.61
C VAL A 61 -10.86 21.68 -5.21
N GLY A 62 -11.88 21.24 -4.47
CA GLY A 62 -13.27 21.36 -4.88
C GLY A 62 -13.75 20.39 -5.95
N ARG A 63 -13.08 19.25 -6.14
CA ARG A 63 -13.53 18.22 -7.09
C ARG A 63 -14.65 17.40 -6.47
N THR A 64 -15.52 16.87 -7.33
CA THR A 64 -16.66 16.06 -6.90
C THR A 64 -16.24 14.56 -6.90
N PRO A 65 -16.26 13.89 -5.74
CA PRO A 65 -15.83 12.50 -5.65
C PRO A 65 -16.60 11.53 -6.58
N GLY A 66 -17.88 11.76 -6.74
CA GLY A 66 -18.73 10.87 -7.55
C GLY A 66 -18.51 10.99 -9.06
N THR A 67 -17.82 12.03 -9.52
CA THR A 67 -17.55 12.25 -10.94
C THR A 67 -16.07 12.35 -11.28
N THR A 68 -15.21 12.12 -10.31
CA THR A 68 -13.76 12.13 -10.49
C THR A 68 -13.25 10.71 -10.54
N ALA A 69 -12.56 10.31 -11.60
CA ALA A 69 -11.94 8.99 -11.69
C ALA A 69 -10.69 8.93 -10.82
N VAL A 70 -10.43 7.77 -10.22
CA VAL A 70 -9.24 7.54 -9.40
C VAL A 70 -7.96 7.86 -10.19
N SER A 71 -7.93 7.50 -11.49
CA SER A 71 -6.78 7.77 -12.35
C SER A 71 -6.40 9.24 -12.47
N GLU A 72 -7.35 10.14 -12.24
CA GLU A 72 -7.11 11.59 -12.35
C GLU A 72 -6.38 12.15 -11.12
N VAL A 73 -6.46 11.48 -10.00
CA VAL A 73 -5.96 12.00 -8.71
C VAL A 73 -4.99 11.05 -7.99
N MET A 74 -4.74 9.87 -8.51
CA MET A 74 -3.78 8.93 -7.95
C MET A 74 -2.34 9.40 -8.17
N THR A 75 -1.40 8.78 -7.46
CA THR A 75 0.02 8.90 -7.78
C THR A 75 0.33 7.85 -8.85
N PRO A 76 0.68 8.25 -10.08
CA PRO A 76 0.93 7.30 -11.16
C PRO A 76 2.32 6.68 -11.06
N ASN A 77 2.52 5.54 -11.75
CA ASN A 77 3.81 4.87 -11.86
C ASN A 77 4.53 4.69 -10.52
N PRO A 78 3.88 4.06 -9.54
CA PRO A 78 4.46 3.92 -8.21
C PRO A 78 5.66 2.99 -8.23
N ARG A 79 6.59 3.23 -7.33
CA ARG A 79 7.66 2.27 -7.12
C ARG A 79 7.05 1.00 -6.52
N ALA A 80 7.34 -0.14 -7.11
CA ALA A 80 6.92 -1.44 -6.62
C ALA A 80 8.13 -2.25 -6.18
N VAL A 81 7.91 -3.22 -5.31
CA VAL A 81 8.97 -4.13 -4.84
C VAL A 81 8.55 -5.58 -5.08
N PRO A 82 9.50 -6.47 -5.39
CA PRO A 82 9.17 -7.87 -5.61
C PRO A 82 8.84 -8.58 -4.30
N VAL A 83 8.04 -9.65 -4.37
CA VAL A 83 7.61 -10.40 -3.18
C VAL A 83 8.78 -11.02 -2.41
N ASP A 84 9.88 -11.30 -3.09
CA ASP A 84 11.06 -11.91 -2.47
C ASP A 84 12.03 -10.88 -1.87
N GLU A 85 11.68 -9.60 -1.94
CA GLU A 85 12.45 -8.56 -1.30
C GLU A 85 12.41 -8.74 0.23
N THR A 86 13.52 -8.41 0.90
CA THR A 86 13.57 -8.49 2.36
C THR A 86 12.80 -7.32 2.98
N VAL A 87 12.29 -7.55 4.17
CA VAL A 87 11.64 -6.50 4.96
C VAL A 87 12.64 -5.36 5.23
N GLU A 88 13.90 -5.69 5.47
CA GLU A 88 14.97 -4.71 5.72
C GLU A 88 15.17 -3.79 4.52
N GLU A 89 15.27 -4.35 3.32
CA GLU A 89 15.46 -3.56 2.11
C GLU A 89 14.24 -2.70 1.81
N CYS A 90 13.05 -3.22 2.06
CA CYS A 90 11.81 -2.47 1.91
C CYS A 90 11.81 -1.23 2.84
N LEU A 91 12.21 -1.42 4.09
CA LEU A 91 12.31 -0.32 5.06
C LEU A 91 13.35 0.72 4.61
N PHE A 92 14.47 0.26 4.07
CA PHE A 92 15.49 1.15 3.53
C PHE A 92 14.94 2.02 2.41
N ILE A 93 14.20 1.42 1.47
CA ILE A 93 13.57 2.13 0.35
C ILE A 93 12.58 3.18 0.87
N MET A 94 11.76 2.81 1.84
CA MET A 94 10.79 3.74 2.43
C MET A 94 11.46 4.94 3.08
N ARG A 95 12.53 4.72 3.82
CA ARG A 95 13.29 5.80 4.49
C ARG A 95 14.01 6.69 3.49
N GLU A 96 14.69 6.08 2.53
CA GLU A 96 15.54 6.81 1.59
C GLU A 96 14.70 7.69 0.66
N PHE A 97 13.55 7.20 0.22
CA PHE A 97 12.73 7.90 -0.77
C PHE A 97 11.44 8.50 -0.18
N GLY A 98 11.21 8.34 1.11
CA GLY A 98 10.04 8.95 1.77
C GLY A 98 8.70 8.27 1.46
N PHE A 99 8.70 7.02 1.03
CA PHE A 99 7.47 6.28 0.77
C PHE A 99 6.88 5.73 2.07
N ARG A 100 5.55 5.80 2.19
CA ARG A 100 4.82 5.18 3.31
C ARG A 100 4.12 3.91 2.90
N HIS A 101 3.97 3.67 1.62
CA HIS A 101 3.34 2.49 1.05
C HIS A 101 4.12 2.05 -0.18
N LEU A 102 4.28 0.75 -0.34
CA LEU A 102 4.91 0.17 -1.54
C LEU A 102 4.06 -1.00 -2.02
N PRO A 103 3.65 -0.99 -3.30
CA PRO A 103 3.01 -2.15 -3.89
C PRO A 103 4.00 -3.30 -3.99
N ILE A 104 3.50 -4.49 -3.75
CA ILE A 104 4.29 -5.72 -3.83
C ILE A 104 3.82 -6.49 -5.06
N VAL A 105 4.76 -6.87 -5.93
CA VAL A 105 4.45 -7.53 -7.19
C VAL A 105 5.26 -8.82 -7.35
N GLU A 106 4.74 -9.72 -8.17
CA GLU A 106 5.45 -10.89 -8.65
C GLU A 106 5.26 -10.90 -10.16
N GLY A 107 6.32 -10.55 -10.90
CA GLY A 107 6.19 -10.26 -12.31
C GLY A 107 5.27 -9.06 -12.52
N ARG A 108 4.18 -9.27 -13.25
CA ARG A 108 3.17 -8.23 -13.48
C ARG A 108 1.98 -8.33 -12.53
N GLU A 109 1.97 -9.36 -11.68
CA GLU A 109 0.84 -9.60 -10.79
C GLU A 109 1.00 -8.83 -9.49
N LEU A 110 -0.03 -8.10 -9.11
CA LEU A 110 -0.08 -7.43 -7.80
C LEU A 110 -0.30 -8.49 -6.72
N LYS A 111 0.56 -8.51 -5.71
CA LYS A 111 0.47 -9.45 -4.59
C LYS A 111 0.03 -8.78 -3.29
N GLY A 112 0.14 -7.48 -3.20
CA GLY A 112 -0.28 -6.77 -2.00
C GLY A 112 0.26 -5.36 -1.92
N LEU A 113 0.04 -4.76 -0.78
CA LEU A 113 0.54 -3.43 -0.45
C LEU A 113 1.12 -3.49 0.95
N VAL A 114 2.33 -2.99 1.13
CA VAL A 114 2.94 -2.90 2.44
C VAL A 114 3.02 -1.44 2.87
N SER A 115 2.68 -1.17 4.13
CA SER A 115 2.82 0.16 4.71
C SER A 115 4.04 0.22 5.63
N LEU A 116 4.57 1.42 5.84
CA LEU A 116 5.63 1.64 6.83
C LEU A 116 5.17 1.16 8.21
N ARG A 117 3.90 1.40 8.55
CA ARG A 117 3.32 0.94 9.81
C ARG A 117 3.39 -0.57 9.95
N ASP A 118 3.05 -1.33 8.89
CA ASP A 118 3.13 -2.80 8.88
C ASP A 118 4.53 -3.28 9.24
N ILE A 119 5.54 -2.66 8.64
CA ILE A 119 6.94 -3.03 8.87
C ILE A 119 7.35 -2.72 10.31
N LEU A 120 7.00 -1.53 10.82
CA LEU A 120 7.37 -1.13 12.16
C LEU A 120 6.70 -2.00 13.23
N ILE A 121 5.44 -2.39 13.03
CA ILE A 121 4.74 -3.30 13.94
C ILE A 121 5.43 -4.65 13.96
N ARG A 122 5.79 -5.19 12.80
CA ARG A 122 6.48 -6.48 12.72
C ARG A 122 7.85 -6.43 13.40
N ARG A 123 8.62 -5.37 13.19
CA ARG A 123 9.94 -5.22 13.82
C ARG A 123 9.81 -5.10 15.32
N ALA A 124 8.83 -4.38 15.83
CA ALA A 124 8.59 -4.28 17.27
C ALA A 124 8.27 -5.64 17.86
N ALA A 125 7.46 -6.45 17.19
CA ALA A 125 7.12 -7.80 17.62
C ALA A 125 8.35 -8.72 17.63
N GLU A 126 9.23 -8.60 16.64
CA GLU A 126 10.47 -9.38 16.56
C GLU A 126 11.43 -9.02 17.68
N VAL A 127 11.61 -7.73 17.96
CA VAL A 127 12.45 -7.25 19.06
C VAL A 127 11.93 -7.77 20.40
N GLU A 128 10.63 -7.69 20.64
CA GLU A 128 10.00 -8.20 21.85
C GLU A 128 10.21 -9.71 22.01
N SER A 129 10.04 -10.47 20.93
CA SER A 129 10.24 -11.91 20.92
C SER A 129 11.68 -12.28 21.26
N GLU A 130 12.66 -11.57 20.70
CA GLU A 130 14.09 -11.79 20.99
C GLU A 130 14.41 -11.45 22.45
N ALA A 131 13.86 -10.38 22.98
CA ALA A 131 14.06 -9.99 24.36
C ALA A 131 13.52 -11.04 25.33
N ARG A 132 12.35 -11.61 25.03
CA ARG A 132 11.78 -12.70 25.84
C ARG A 132 12.64 -13.95 25.80
N ARG A 133 13.18 -14.32 24.64
CA ARG A 133 14.07 -15.47 24.52
C ARG A 133 15.37 -15.27 25.28
N ALA A 134 15.89 -14.06 25.32
CA ALA A 134 17.11 -13.73 26.01
C ALA A 134 16.97 -13.83 27.54
N VAL A 135 15.76 -13.68 28.06
CA VAL A 135 15.47 -13.70 29.52
C VAL A 135 15.14 -15.11 30.02
N SER A 136 14.67 -16.01 29.16
CA SER A 136 14.24 -17.35 29.57
C SER A 136 15.37 -18.39 29.67
#